data_8b74c267c3050c475515f049a8518409
#
_entry.id   8b74c267c3050c475515f049a8518409
#
_cell.length_a   1.000
_cell.length_b   1.000
_cell.length_c   1.000
_cell.angle_alpha   90.00
_cell.angle_beta   90.00
_cell.angle_gamma   90.00
#
_symmetry.space_group_name_H-M   'P 1'
#
loop_
_entity.id
_entity.type
_entity.pdbx_description
1 polymer ?
#
loop_
_entity_poly.entity_id
_entity_poly.type
_entity_poly.pdbx_seq_one_letter_code
_entity_poly.pdbx_strand_id
1 'polypeptide(L)' 'MRKKDENKKTAITKAIIELINEIGFANISMSKIAKATGLSAATLYVYYENKEDMFRKVYLDVKKQMIE' A
#
# COMPACT_ATOMS: atom_id res chain seq x y z
N MET A 1 4.59 -8.30 -20.11
CA MET A 1 3.56 -7.33 -20.20
C MET A 1 2.95 -6.98 -18.86
N ARG A 2 2.84 -5.73 -18.60
CA ARG A 2 2.39 -5.28 -17.30
C ARG A 2 0.92 -4.96 -17.30
N LYS A 3 0.21 -5.41 -16.30
CA LYS A 3 -1.20 -5.13 -16.18
C LYS A 3 -1.44 -3.85 -15.42
N LYS A 4 -2.56 -3.22 -15.71
CA LYS A 4 -2.89 -1.98 -15.00
C LYS A 4 -3.03 -2.20 -13.51
N ASP A 5 -3.61 -3.33 -13.13
CA ASP A 5 -3.79 -3.65 -11.73
C ASP A 5 -2.46 -3.76 -11.01
N GLU A 6 -1.46 -4.34 -11.68
CA GLU A 6 -0.16 -4.46 -11.08
C GLU A 6 0.49 -3.11 -10.90
N ASN A 7 0.31 -2.22 -11.86
CA ASN A 7 0.87 -0.88 -11.74
C ASN A 7 0.24 -0.14 -10.57
N LYS A 8 -1.06 -0.27 -10.43
CA LYS A 8 -1.74 0.39 -9.33
C LYS A 8 -1.29 -0.15 -7.99
N LYS A 9 -1.17 -1.46 -7.88
CA LYS A 9 -0.70 -2.07 -6.65
C LYS A 9 0.71 -1.63 -6.32
N THR A 10 1.56 -1.56 -7.31
CA THR A 10 2.93 -1.13 -7.11
C THR A 10 2.98 0.29 -6.59
N ALA A 11 2.16 1.17 -7.15
CA ALA A 11 2.12 2.55 -6.69
C ALA A 11 1.66 2.66 -5.25
N ILE A 12 0.65 1.86 -4.89
CA ILE A 12 0.15 1.85 -3.53
C ILE A 12 1.23 1.36 -2.57
N THR A 13 1.88 0.26 -2.93
CA THR A 13 2.93 -0.31 -2.09
C THR A 13 4.04 0.69 -1.87
N LYS A 14 4.45 1.35 -2.93
CA LYS A 14 5.52 2.32 -2.82
C LYS A 14 5.15 3.48 -1.91
N ALA A 15 3.92 3.98 -2.05
CA ALA A 15 3.46 5.08 -1.21
C ALA A 15 3.41 4.67 0.25
N ILE A 16 2.98 3.44 0.52
CA ILE A 16 2.93 2.96 1.89
C ILE A 16 4.32 2.89 2.50
N ILE A 17 5.27 2.37 1.75
CA ILE A 17 6.64 2.27 2.25
C ILE A 17 7.22 3.65 2.51
N GLU A 18 6.95 4.59 1.65
CA GLU A 18 7.44 5.95 1.84
C GLU A 18 6.84 6.58 3.09
N LEU A 19 5.54 6.34 3.32
CA LEU A 19 4.90 6.86 4.51
C LEU A 19 5.47 6.23 5.77
N ILE A 20 5.73 4.93 5.74
CA ILE A 20 6.33 4.28 6.88
C ILE A 20 7.66 4.94 7.23
N ASN A 21 8.44 5.26 6.21
CA ASN A 21 9.72 5.91 6.45
C ASN A 21 9.57 7.33 6.96
N GLU A 22 8.51 8.00 6.57
CA GLU A 22 8.30 9.39 6.96
C GLU A 22 7.72 9.56 8.35
N ILE A 23 6.64 8.84 8.63
CA ILE A 23 5.91 9.07 9.86
C ILE A 23 5.78 7.85 10.75
N GLY A 24 6.26 6.71 10.30
CA GLY A 24 6.22 5.48 11.08
C GLY A 24 4.89 4.77 10.97
N PHE A 25 4.94 3.46 11.21
CA PHE A 25 3.77 2.61 11.07
C PHE A 25 2.62 3.05 11.98
N ALA A 26 2.96 3.43 13.20
CA ALA A 26 1.93 3.74 14.19
C ALA A 26 1.10 4.96 13.78
N ASN A 27 1.66 5.82 12.97
CA ASN A 27 0.97 7.06 12.59
C ASN A 27 0.27 6.98 11.26
N ILE A 28 0.36 5.83 10.60
CA ILE A 28 -0.29 5.66 9.31
C ILE A 28 -1.75 5.33 9.49
N SER A 29 -2.59 5.84 8.60
CA SER A 29 -4.01 5.51 8.58
C SER A 29 -4.41 5.32 7.13
N MET A 30 -5.56 4.66 6.93
CA MET A 30 -6.08 4.48 5.58
C MET A 30 -6.30 5.82 4.91
N SER A 31 -6.71 6.79 5.67
CA SER A 31 -6.94 8.13 5.17
C SER A 31 -5.65 8.76 4.64
N LYS A 32 -4.57 8.61 5.38
CA LYS A 32 -3.29 9.16 4.96
C LYS A 32 -2.76 8.46 3.72
N ILE A 33 -2.98 7.16 3.64
CA ILE A 33 -2.55 6.43 2.46
C ILE A 33 -3.36 6.84 1.25
N ALA A 34 -4.65 7.04 1.43
CA ALA A 34 -5.48 7.50 0.33
C ALA A 34 -4.95 8.82 -0.22
N LYS A 35 -4.59 9.71 0.69
CA LYS A 35 -4.04 10.98 0.29
C LYS A 35 -2.73 10.84 -0.47
N ALA A 36 -1.87 9.98 0.04
CA ALA A 36 -0.55 9.79 -0.57
C ALA A 36 -0.63 9.15 -1.94
N THR A 37 -1.63 8.30 -2.16
CA THR A 37 -1.76 7.60 -3.43
C THR A 37 -2.67 8.32 -4.42
N GLY A 38 -3.39 9.33 -3.94
CA GLY A 38 -4.35 10.00 -4.80
C GLY A 38 -5.63 9.23 -4.99
N LEU A 39 -5.83 8.17 -4.20
CA LEU A 39 -7.02 7.36 -4.27
C LEU A 39 -7.97 7.72 -3.14
N SER A 40 -9.23 7.33 -3.27
CA SER A 40 -10.16 7.51 -2.18
C SER A 40 -10.01 6.39 -1.17
N ALA A 41 -10.43 6.65 0.06
CA ALA A 41 -10.39 5.62 1.08
C ALA A 41 -11.26 4.44 0.67
N ALA A 42 -12.38 4.71 0.01
CA ALA A 42 -13.25 3.64 -0.44
C ALA A 42 -12.53 2.70 -1.41
N THR A 43 -11.71 3.27 -2.30
CA THR A 43 -10.95 2.47 -3.24
C THR A 43 -9.94 1.60 -2.50
N LEU A 44 -9.30 2.15 -1.48
CA LEU A 44 -8.34 1.38 -0.71
C LEU A 44 -9.02 0.22 -0.01
N TYR A 45 -10.23 0.43 0.49
CA TYR A 45 -10.95 -0.64 1.19
C TYR A 45 -11.41 -1.73 0.25
N VAL A 46 -11.39 -1.49 -1.05
CA VAL A 46 -11.63 -2.54 -2.01
C VAL A 46 -10.45 -3.53 -2.02
N TYR A 47 -9.25 -3.03 -1.82
CA TYR A 47 -8.04 -3.86 -1.84
C TYR A 47 -7.67 -4.39 -0.47
N TYR A 48 -7.95 -3.65 0.59
CA TYR A 48 -7.52 -4.01 1.93
C TYR A 48 -8.66 -3.80 2.92
N GLU A 49 -8.80 -4.72 3.85
CA GLU A 49 -9.87 -4.63 4.83
C GLU A 49 -9.59 -3.58 5.90
N ASN A 50 -8.33 -3.47 6.28
CA ASN A 50 -7.93 -2.51 7.30
C ASN A 50 -6.44 -2.30 7.20
N LYS A 51 -5.91 -1.51 8.13
CA LYS A 51 -4.49 -1.17 8.10
C LYS A 51 -3.60 -2.40 8.27
N GLU A 52 -3.97 -3.29 9.17
CA GLU A 52 -3.17 -4.50 9.38
C GLU A 52 -3.17 -5.39 8.15
N ASP A 53 -4.33 -5.54 7.52
CA ASP A 53 -4.43 -6.34 6.31
C ASP A 53 -3.56 -5.74 5.22
N MET A 54 -3.58 -4.43 5.11
CA MET A 54 -2.79 -3.72 4.13
C MET A 54 -1.30 -3.98 4.33
N PHE A 55 -0.85 -3.88 5.57
CA PHE A 55 0.56 -4.11 5.87
C PHE A 55 0.97 -5.53 5.59
N ARG A 56 0.10 -6.47 5.90
CA ARG A 56 0.41 -7.86 5.64
C ARG A 56 0.60 -8.08 4.14
N LYS A 57 -0.28 -7.52 3.34
CA LYS A 57 -0.19 -7.71 1.89
C LYS A 57 1.01 -7.00 1.31
N VAL A 58 1.32 -5.83 1.82
CA VAL A 58 2.49 -5.10 1.37
C VAL A 58 3.76 -5.86 1.74
N TYR A 59 3.80 -6.39 2.95
CA TYR A 59 4.95 -7.17 3.39
C TYR A 59 5.18 -8.37 2.48
N LEU A 60 4.12 -9.09 2.16
CA LEU A 60 4.24 -10.26 1.30
C LEU A 60 4.68 -9.86 -0.11
N ASP A 61 4.18 -8.75 -0.58
CA ASP A 61 4.54 -8.27 -1.89
C ASP A 61 6.01 -7.91 -1.98
N VAL A 62 6.51 -7.22 -0.98
CA VAL A 62 7.91 -6.84 -0.93
C VAL A 62 8.78 -8.07 -0.81
N LYS A 63 8.39 -9.00 0.06
CA LYS A 63 9.14 -10.21 0.25
C LYS A 63 9.23 -11.01 -1.03
N LYS A 64 8.13 -11.07 -1.76
CA LYS A 64 8.10 -11.78 -3.02
C LYS A 64 9.08 -11.19 -4.01
N GLN A 65 9.15 -9.87 -4.07
CA GLN A 65 10.08 -9.21 -4.96
C GLN A 65 11.52 -9.46 -4.59
N MET A 66 11.78 -9.55 -3.29
CA MET A 66 13.14 -9.75 -2.83
C MET A 66 13.65 -11.14 -3.11
N ILE A 67 12.77 -12.11 -3.09
CA ILE A 67 13.17 -13.49 -3.33
C ILE A 67 13.55 -13.72 -4.78
N GLU A 68 12.98 -12.97 -5.65
CA GLU A 68 13.20 -13.09 -7.07
C GLU A 68 14.62 -13.06 -7.53
#